data_ed87ee9e71788c4f5ba9ee8a706137e8
#
_entry.id   ed87ee9e71788c4f5ba9ee8a706137e8
#
_cell.length_a   1.000
_cell.length_b   1.000
_cell.length_c   1.000
_cell.angle_alpha   90.00
_cell.angle_beta   90.00
_cell.angle_gamma   90.00
#
_symmetry.space_group_name_H-M   'P 1'
#
loop_
_entity.id
_entity.type
_entity.pdbx_description
1 polymer ?
#
loop_
_entity_poly.entity_id
_entity_poly.type
_entity_poly.pdbx_seq_one_letter_code
_entity_poly.pdbx_strand_id
1 'polypeptide(L)'
;MNKITEKKIFLGTLAILSLGCARVFAMDIENIRVAADGFNFSSFQNIKAQASAQNSQKPAPHLLSWNIAPQSLIFSRHLKKLISSEDFKETLAHLNIVYVGEVHTVLVDHQVQAAILHQMAQNHPRLVLGIEMADVLHQQYLDYYISGKIPESQFADFWNHTFGDFKAYRPIIEEAKRDHIRIIALNVPQAIEHKAAQQGLSSLTPQERALLPRKIGEIKNPRYYAMLKNSFSDLPPEEMKRYLFSMQIWNETMASNVVRQRRLGNSVMVIAGLGHILYGGGIPEGVKRRLKGESSAVILPFPPDGDLQSEKTLLQKLLAPKSDEAHWADFFWLLPSAAQ
;
A
#
# COMPACT_ATOMS: atom_id res chain seq x y z
N MET A 1 14.88 -20.26 23.83
CA MET A 1 13.60 -19.67 23.45
C MET A 1 13.17 -20.26 22.11
N ASN A 2 12.00 -20.80 22.05
CA ASN A 2 11.57 -21.75 21.01
C ASN A 2 11.30 -21.06 19.64
N LYS A 3 11.89 -21.59 18.56
CA LYS A 3 11.61 -21.21 17.15
C LYS A 3 10.11 -21.21 16.78
N ILE A 4 9.28 -21.90 17.57
CA ILE A 4 7.81 -21.95 17.43
C ILE A 4 7.16 -20.64 17.88
N THR A 5 7.75 -19.92 18.84
CA THR A 5 7.20 -18.66 19.36
C THR A 5 7.43 -17.50 18.40
N GLU A 6 8.58 -17.44 17.75
CA GLU A 6 8.88 -16.40 16.73
C GLU A 6 8.02 -16.55 15.46
N LYS A 7 7.80 -17.80 15.01
CA LYS A 7 6.87 -18.07 13.91
C LYS A 7 5.42 -17.71 14.23
N LYS A 8 5.00 -17.89 15.48
CA LYS A 8 3.64 -17.53 15.92
C LYS A 8 3.44 -16.01 16.02
N ILE A 9 4.45 -15.26 16.43
CA ILE A 9 4.36 -13.79 16.52
C ILE A 9 4.30 -13.19 15.11
N PHE A 10 5.10 -13.68 14.16
CA PHE A 10 5.07 -13.19 12.79
C PHE A 10 3.78 -13.60 12.04
N LEU A 11 3.33 -14.84 12.22
CA LEU A 11 2.03 -15.27 11.73
C LEU A 11 0.88 -14.50 12.39
N GLY A 12 1.05 -14.06 13.64
CA GLY A 12 0.12 -13.19 14.34
C GLY A 12 0.02 -11.80 13.69
N THR A 13 1.13 -11.21 13.26
CA THR A 13 1.16 -9.88 12.62
C THR A 13 0.64 -9.94 11.18
N LEU A 14 0.99 -10.98 10.41
CA LEU A 14 0.36 -11.22 9.12
C LEU A 14 -1.14 -11.57 9.27
N ALA A 15 -1.52 -12.30 10.33
CA ALA A 15 -2.91 -12.61 10.63
C ALA A 15 -3.72 -11.38 11.08
N ILE A 16 -3.08 -10.38 11.72
CA ILE A 16 -3.75 -9.11 12.06
C ILE A 16 -4.00 -8.27 10.81
N LEU A 17 -3.09 -8.27 9.85
CA LEU A 17 -3.29 -7.66 8.53
C LEU A 17 -4.45 -8.29 7.76
N SER A 18 -4.65 -9.57 7.96
CA SER A 18 -5.70 -10.37 7.33
C SER A 18 -6.95 -10.49 8.19
N LEU A 19 -6.88 -10.32 9.53
CA LEU A 19 -8.04 -10.20 10.41
C LEU A 19 -8.80 -8.87 10.17
N GLY A 20 -8.13 -7.81 9.72
CA GLY A 20 -8.81 -6.66 9.11
C GLY A 20 -9.67 -7.10 7.92
N CYS A 21 -9.15 -7.92 7.02
CA CYS A 21 -9.90 -8.51 5.92
C CYS A 21 -10.90 -9.59 6.38
N ALA A 22 -10.58 -10.43 7.36
CA ALA A 22 -11.46 -11.51 7.81
C ALA A 22 -12.60 -11.04 8.74
N ARG A 23 -12.41 -10.01 9.57
CA ARG A 23 -13.51 -9.36 10.31
C ARG A 23 -14.49 -8.64 9.40
N VAL A 24 -14.02 -8.18 8.25
CA VAL A 24 -14.87 -7.61 7.21
C VAL A 24 -15.76 -8.69 6.56
N PHE A 25 -15.35 -9.96 6.52
CA PHE A 25 -16.20 -11.08 6.08
C PHE A 25 -17.42 -11.34 6.99
N ALA A 26 -17.42 -10.86 8.23
CA ALA A 26 -18.49 -11.06 9.19
C ALA A 26 -19.39 -9.82 9.39
N MET A 27 -19.14 -8.70 8.71
CA MET A 27 -20.02 -7.52 8.80
C MET A 27 -21.22 -7.67 7.88
N ASP A 28 -22.38 -7.58 8.49
CA ASP A 28 -23.70 -7.68 7.86
C ASP A 28 -23.88 -6.68 6.72
N ILE A 29 -24.41 -7.14 5.58
CA ILE A 29 -24.62 -6.37 4.34
C ILE A 29 -25.49 -5.10 4.57
N GLU A 30 -26.33 -5.07 5.59
CA GLU A 30 -27.15 -3.91 5.94
C GLU A 30 -26.33 -2.69 6.41
N ASN A 31 -25.19 -2.91 7.08
CA ASN A 31 -24.33 -1.82 7.53
C ASN A 31 -23.49 -1.19 6.39
N ILE A 32 -23.30 -1.92 5.28
CA ILE A 32 -22.57 -1.41 4.10
C ILE A 32 -23.44 -0.47 3.26
N ARG A 33 -24.74 -0.71 3.20
CA ARG A 33 -25.69 0.20 2.53
C ARG A 33 -25.75 1.57 3.19
N VAL A 34 -25.70 1.62 4.52
CA VAL A 34 -25.75 2.90 5.26
C VAL A 34 -24.51 3.75 5.03
N ALA A 35 -23.33 3.16 4.83
CA ALA A 35 -22.10 3.91 4.54
C ALA A 35 -22.03 4.47 3.12
N ALA A 36 -22.66 3.80 2.14
CA ALA A 36 -22.73 4.27 0.75
C ALA A 36 -23.84 5.28 0.51
N ASP A 37 -24.98 5.14 1.21
CA ASP A 37 -26.14 6.03 1.07
C ASP A 37 -26.07 7.29 1.94
N GLY A 38 -25.16 7.34 2.93
CA GLY A 38 -25.03 8.47 3.86
C GLY A 38 -24.32 9.71 3.28
N PHE A 39 -23.66 9.61 2.13
CA PHE A 39 -22.99 10.74 1.49
C PHE A 39 -23.87 11.38 0.41
N ASN A 40 -24.76 12.27 0.86
CA ASN A 40 -25.64 13.00 -0.03
C ASN A 40 -24.88 14.07 -0.83
N PHE A 41 -24.78 13.87 -2.13
CA PHE A 41 -24.11 14.77 -3.10
C PHE A 41 -24.67 16.21 -3.08
N SER A 42 -25.88 16.42 -2.58
CA SER A 42 -26.51 17.75 -2.47
C SER A 42 -25.88 18.63 -1.38
N SER A 43 -25.19 18.06 -0.39
CA SER A 43 -24.43 18.83 0.61
C SER A 43 -23.20 19.53 0.01
N PHE A 44 -22.73 19.09 -1.15
CA PHE A 44 -21.56 19.67 -1.83
C PHE A 44 -21.80 21.07 -2.41
N GLN A 45 -23.02 21.42 -2.76
CA GLN A 45 -23.32 22.76 -3.33
C GLN A 45 -23.29 23.86 -2.26
N ASN A 46 -23.56 23.52 -1.00
CA ASN A 46 -23.50 24.48 0.11
C ASN A 46 -22.08 24.76 0.61
N ILE A 47 -21.12 23.87 0.30
CA ILE A 47 -19.70 24.02 0.70
C ILE A 47 -18.96 25.02 -0.20
N LYS A 48 -19.40 25.22 -1.45
CA LYS A 48 -18.83 26.25 -2.36
C LYS A 48 -18.92 27.67 -1.83
N ALA A 49 -19.91 27.97 -1.00
CA ALA A 49 -20.11 29.31 -0.44
C ALA A 49 -19.26 29.61 0.80
N GLN A 50 -18.78 28.56 1.52
CA GLN A 50 -17.98 28.73 2.73
C GLN A 50 -16.47 28.70 2.50
N ALA A 51 -16.00 28.06 1.42
CA ALA A 51 -14.58 27.91 1.10
C ALA A 51 -13.91 29.23 0.63
N SER A 52 -14.65 30.23 0.21
CA SER A 52 -14.11 31.52 -0.25
C SER A 52 -13.71 32.50 0.88
N ALA A 53 -14.02 32.19 2.13
CA ALA A 53 -13.83 33.14 3.25
C ALA A 53 -12.63 32.77 4.18
N GLN A 54 -11.94 31.66 4.01
CA GLN A 54 -10.90 31.18 4.95
C GLN A 54 -9.51 30.93 4.34
N ASN A 55 -9.19 31.50 3.21
CA ASN A 55 -7.90 31.24 2.55
C ASN A 55 -6.82 32.26 2.95
N SER A 56 -6.47 32.32 4.25
CA SER A 56 -5.29 33.06 4.74
C SER A 56 -4.59 32.40 5.92
N GLN A 57 -4.48 31.07 5.94
CA GLN A 57 -3.56 30.41 6.87
C GLN A 57 -2.28 30.05 6.13
N LYS A 58 -1.17 30.71 6.55
CA LYS A 58 0.20 30.34 6.18
C LYS A 58 0.40 28.84 6.45
N PRO A 59 1.14 28.12 5.57
CA PRO A 59 1.47 26.74 5.85
C PRO A 59 2.13 26.65 7.22
N ALA A 60 1.67 25.70 8.04
CA ALA A 60 2.23 25.45 9.36
C ALA A 60 3.74 25.22 9.24
N PRO A 61 4.55 25.76 10.16
CA PRO A 61 6.00 25.63 10.09
C PRO A 61 6.38 24.14 10.13
N HIS A 62 7.34 23.79 9.31
CA HIS A 62 8.05 22.50 9.17
C HIS A 62 8.02 21.59 10.41
N LEU A 63 6.93 20.86 10.61
CA LEU A 63 6.84 19.77 11.58
C LEU A 63 7.37 18.44 11.02
N LEU A 64 7.91 18.46 9.83
CA LEU A 64 8.39 17.29 9.12
C LEU A 64 9.83 17.48 8.66
N SER A 65 10.73 17.88 9.60
CA SER A 65 12.09 17.38 9.44
C SER A 65 11.98 15.86 9.60
N TRP A 66 11.82 15.17 8.47
CA TRP A 66 11.89 13.71 8.40
C TRP A 66 13.31 13.29 8.77
N ASN A 67 13.65 13.45 10.04
CA ASN A 67 14.76 12.74 10.65
C ASN A 67 14.36 11.28 10.85
N ILE A 68 13.94 10.63 9.77
CA ILE A 68 14.28 9.22 9.63
C ILE A 68 15.79 9.31 9.56
N ALA A 69 16.43 8.86 10.64
CA ALA A 69 17.80 9.19 11.01
C ALA A 69 18.69 9.41 9.79
N PRO A 70 19.59 10.43 9.78
CA PRO A 70 20.53 10.66 8.67
C PRO A 70 21.40 9.44 8.34
N GLN A 71 21.20 8.33 9.03
CA GLN A 71 21.88 7.04 8.96
C GLN A 71 20.95 5.89 8.59
N SER A 72 19.88 6.15 7.82
CA SER A 72 19.05 5.04 7.30
C SER A 72 19.91 4.05 6.54
N LEU A 73 19.84 2.79 6.94
CA LEU A 73 20.63 1.71 6.36
C LEU A 73 19.74 0.96 5.38
N ILE A 74 20.17 0.86 4.14
CA ILE A 74 19.48 0.15 3.09
C ILE A 74 20.22 -1.13 2.77
N PHE A 75 19.57 -2.27 2.96
CA PHE A 75 20.12 -3.55 2.55
C PHE A 75 19.61 -3.92 1.15
N SER A 76 20.53 -4.14 0.23
CA SER A 76 20.22 -4.67 -1.11
C SER A 76 20.28 -6.18 -1.11
N ARG A 77 19.15 -6.84 -1.39
CA ARG A 77 19.09 -8.30 -1.52
C ARG A 77 19.96 -8.79 -2.67
N HIS A 78 19.96 -8.09 -3.79
CA HIS A 78 20.72 -8.48 -4.97
C HIS A 78 22.23 -8.47 -4.70
N LEU A 79 22.71 -7.40 -4.07
CA LEU A 79 24.12 -7.22 -3.74
C LEU A 79 24.51 -7.94 -2.45
N LYS A 80 23.54 -8.39 -1.65
CA LYS A 80 23.73 -9.00 -0.31
C LYS A 80 24.58 -8.14 0.63
N LYS A 81 24.40 -6.84 0.57
CA LYS A 81 25.13 -5.86 1.40
C LYS A 81 24.31 -4.60 1.65
N LEU A 82 24.74 -3.84 2.62
CA LEU A 82 24.31 -2.46 2.78
C LEU A 82 24.82 -1.62 1.60
N ILE A 83 23.96 -0.70 1.17
CA ILE A 83 24.30 0.31 0.16
C ILE A 83 24.17 1.70 0.79
N SER A 84 24.87 2.67 0.22
CA SER A 84 24.78 4.06 0.67
C SER A 84 23.42 4.66 0.29
N SER A 85 23.04 5.73 0.98
CA SER A 85 21.84 6.52 0.63
C SER A 85 21.94 7.08 -0.80
N GLU A 86 23.14 7.42 -1.24
CA GLU A 86 23.35 7.95 -2.60
C GLU A 86 23.17 6.85 -3.67
N ASP A 87 23.73 5.65 -3.47
CA ASP A 87 23.52 4.51 -4.36
C ASP A 87 22.03 4.13 -4.43
N PHE A 88 21.32 4.26 -3.31
CA PHE A 88 19.89 3.99 -3.27
C PHE A 88 19.08 5.04 -4.03
N LYS A 89 19.40 6.34 -3.88
CA LYS A 89 18.79 7.43 -4.65
C LYS A 89 19.02 7.26 -6.15
N GLU A 90 20.26 6.90 -6.54
CA GLU A 90 20.57 6.60 -7.95
C GLU A 90 19.74 5.42 -8.44
N THR A 91 19.60 4.37 -7.63
CA THR A 91 18.73 3.24 -7.96
C THR A 91 17.28 3.69 -8.17
N LEU A 92 16.71 4.50 -7.26
CA LEU A 92 15.34 5.00 -7.38
C LEU A 92 15.13 5.84 -8.65
N ALA A 93 16.13 6.62 -9.07
CA ALA A 93 16.07 7.44 -10.27
C ALA A 93 15.87 6.62 -11.56
N HIS A 94 16.25 5.34 -11.57
CA HIS A 94 16.12 4.44 -12.71
C HIS A 94 14.91 3.51 -12.64
N LEU A 95 14.12 3.57 -11.56
CA LEU A 95 12.95 2.71 -11.38
C LEU A 95 11.67 3.41 -11.83
N ASN A 96 10.99 2.81 -12.78
CA ASN A 96 9.69 3.30 -13.24
C ASN A 96 8.55 2.97 -12.27
N ILE A 97 8.68 1.88 -11.51
CA ILE A 97 7.68 1.45 -10.53
C ILE A 97 8.39 1.05 -9.24
N VAL A 98 7.98 1.64 -8.13
CA VAL A 98 8.47 1.27 -6.79
C VAL A 98 7.28 0.84 -5.94
N TYR A 99 7.34 -0.37 -5.41
CA TYR A 99 6.35 -0.89 -4.45
C TYR A 99 6.93 -0.77 -3.05
N VAL A 100 6.27 -0.03 -2.17
CA VAL A 100 6.70 0.11 -0.77
C VAL A 100 5.66 -0.52 0.14
N GLY A 101 6.11 -1.53 0.87
CA GLY A 101 5.25 -2.29 1.77
C GLY A 101 4.95 -1.55 3.06
N GLU A 102 3.89 -2.01 3.72
CA GLU A 102 3.48 -1.48 5.02
C GLU A 102 2.73 -2.51 5.87
N VAL A 103 2.77 -2.26 7.16
CA VAL A 103 1.76 -2.70 8.10
C VAL A 103 0.87 -1.49 8.40
N HIS A 104 -0.38 -1.49 7.99
CA HIS A 104 -1.29 -0.32 7.94
C HIS A 104 -1.30 0.55 9.20
N THR A 105 -1.01 -0.03 10.37
CA THR A 105 -1.03 0.68 11.66
C THR A 105 0.35 1.15 12.13
N VAL A 106 1.41 0.87 11.37
CA VAL A 106 2.80 1.16 11.76
C VAL A 106 3.24 2.50 11.18
N LEU A 107 3.20 3.55 12.00
CA LEU A 107 3.52 4.92 11.59
C LEU A 107 4.88 5.06 10.90
N VAL A 108 5.91 4.33 11.36
CA VAL A 108 7.25 4.42 10.78
C VAL A 108 7.30 3.93 9.34
N ASP A 109 6.44 2.98 8.95
CA ASP A 109 6.33 2.53 7.56
C ASP A 109 5.90 3.69 6.65
N HIS A 110 4.91 4.47 7.08
CA HIS A 110 4.42 5.63 6.33
C HIS A 110 5.43 6.78 6.29
N GLN A 111 6.29 6.89 7.30
CA GLN A 111 7.42 7.82 7.29
C GLN A 111 8.48 7.40 6.26
N VAL A 112 8.83 6.11 6.21
CA VAL A 112 9.73 5.56 5.17
C VAL A 112 9.15 5.76 3.78
N GLN A 113 7.85 5.49 3.60
CA GLN A 113 7.15 5.73 2.34
C GLN A 113 7.24 7.20 1.91
N ALA A 114 7.02 8.14 2.84
CA ALA A 114 7.14 9.57 2.54
C ALA A 114 8.56 9.96 2.11
N ALA A 115 9.58 9.42 2.78
CA ALA A 115 10.97 9.67 2.41
C ALA A 115 11.31 9.13 1.01
N ILE A 116 10.84 7.93 0.67
CA ILE A 116 11.02 7.35 -0.67
C ILE A 116 10.28 8.16 -1.72
N LEU A 117 9.04 8.58 -1.45
CA LEU A 117 8.26 9.42 -2.36
C LEU A 117 8.99 10.74 -2.68
N HIS A 118 9.50 11.39 -1.64
CA HIS A 118 10.30 12.61 -1.77
C HIS A 118 11.54 12.39 -2.66
N GLN A 119 12.29 11.31 -2.45
CA GLN A 119 13.47 11.01 -3.27
C GLN A 119 13.09 10.73 -4.74
N MET A 120 12.01 9.99 -4.98
CA MET A 120 11.54 9.72 -6.34
C MET A 120 11.09 10.99 -7.04
N ALA A 121 10.44 11.93 -6.35
CA ALA A 121 9.97 13.19 -6.91
C ALA A 121 11.10 14.03 -7.53
N GLN A 122 12.32 13.91 -7.02
CA GLN A 122 13.48 14.66 -7.52
C GLN A 122 13.87 14.25 -8.96
N ASN A 123 13.57 13.01 -9.36
CA ASN A 123 14.01 12.45 -10.63
C ASN A 123 12.86 12.04 -11.56
N HIS A 124 11.62 12.07 -11.06
CA HIS A 124 10.44 11.62 -11.80
C HIS A 124 9.38 12.73 -11.90
N PRO A 125 9.49 13.64 -12.90
CA PRO A 125 8.57 14.80 -13.01
C PRO A 125 7.10 14.40 -13.25
N ARG A 126 6.84 13.16 -13.63
CA ARG A 126 5.51 12.61 -13.82
C ARG A 126 5.23 11.47 -12.83
N LEU A 127 5.70 11.64 -11.58
CA LEU A 127 5.43 10.68 -10.52
C LEU A 127 3.96 10.74 -10.07
N VAL A 128 3.38 9.58 -9.82
CA VAL A 128 2.09 9.43 -9.14
C VAL A 128 2.23 8.47 -7.98
N LEU A 129 1.46 8.69 -6.92
CA LEU A 129 1.35 7.81 -5.76
C LEU A 129 0.11 6.93 -5.89
N GLY A 130 0.28 5.64 -6.13
CA GLY A 130 -0.81 4.66 -6.10
C GLY A 130 -1.02 4.11 -4.69
N ILE A 131 -2.25 4.14 -4.20
CA ILE A 131 -2.58 3.66 -2.85
C ILE A 131 -3.59 2.52 -2.88
N GLU A 132 -3.34 1.47 -2.10
CA GLU A 132 -4.23 0.33 -1.94
C GLU A 132 -5.54 0.71 -1.24
N MET A 133 -5.45 1.56 -0.19
CA MET A 133 -6.54 1.86 0.72
C MET A 133 -7.76 2.48 0.02
N ALA A 134 -7.53 3.22 -1.07
CA ALA A 134 -8.61 3.87 -1.80
C ALA A 134 -9.06 3.05 -3.01
N ASP A 135 -10.35 2.87 -3.15
CA ASP A 135 -10.95 2.36 -4.38
C ASP A 135 -11.24 3.48 -5.40
N VAL A 136 -11.42 3.05 -6.65
CA VAL A 136 -11.54 3.98 -7.79
C VAL A 136 -12.73 4.95 -7.72
N LEU A 137 -13.75 4.65 -6.91
CA LEU A 137 -14.89 5.56 -6.74
C LEU A 137 -14.52 6.77 -5.86
N HIS A 138 -13.49 6.66 -5.04
CA HIS A 138 -13.00 7.73 -4.18
C HIS A 138 -11.94 8.63 -4.84
N GLN A 139 -11.57 8.38 -6.10
CA GLN A 139 -10.53 9.14 -6.80
C GLN A 139 -10.75 10.65 -6.78
N GLN A 140 -11.99 11.09 -6.96
CA GLN A 140 -12.30 12.52 -6.99
C GLN A 140 -12.00 13.22 -5.65
N TYR A 141 -12.18 12.50 -4.54
CA TYR A 141 -11.90 13.05 -3.21
C TYR A 141 -10.40 13.25 -2.97
N LEU A 142 -9.59 12.29 -3.42
CA LEU A 142 -8.13 12.39 -3.42
C LEU A 142 -7.67 13.60 -4.27
N ASP A 143 -8.21 13.72 -5.48
CA ASP A 143 -7.90 14.84 -6.38
C ASP A 143 -8.28 16.21 -5.77
N TYR A 144 -9.40 16.30 -5.04
CA TYR A 144 -9.82 17.53 -4.36
C TYR A 144 -8.85 17.91 -3.24
N TYR A 145 -8.36 16.93 -2.48
CA TYR A 145 -7.41 17.21 -1.41
C TYR A 145 -6.05 17.66 -1.94
N ILE A 146 -5.49 16.95 -2.90
CA ILE A 146 -4.20 17.30 -3.51
C ILE A 146 -4.25 18.67 -4.20
N SER A 147 -5.38 19.01 -4.84
CA SER A 147 -5.56 20.31 -5.47
C SER A 147 -5.93 21.46 -4.49
N GLY A 148 -6.03 21.18 -3.19
CA GLY A 148 -6.38 22.19 -2.17
C GLY A 148 -7.85 22.63 -2.17
N LYS A 149 -8.73 21.91 -2.86
CA LYS A 149 -10.19 22.24 -2.93
C LYS A 149 -10.93 21.91 -1.63
N ILE A 150 -10.38 21.01 -0.82
CA ILE A 150 -10.89 20.68 0.50
C ILE A 150 -9.77 20.82 1.54
N PRO A 151 -10.07 21.27 2.78
CA PRO A 151 -9.09 21.39 3.85
C PRO A 151 -8.70 20.01 4.41
N GLU A 152 -7.58 19.96 5.14
CA GLU A 152 -7.09 18.72 5.78
C GLU A 152 -8.12 18.12 6.72
N SER A 153 -8.81 18.94 7.53
CA SER A 153 -9.82 18.45 8.46
C SER A 153 -10.93 17.65 7.77
N GLN A 154 -11.45 18.17 6.66
CA GLN A 154 -12.49 17.48 5.89
C GLN A 154 -11.94 16.20 5.24
N PHE A 155 -10.70 16.22 4.75
CA PHE A 155 -10.08 15.05 4.19
C PHE A 155 -9.79 13.99 5.25
N ALA A 156 -9.31 14.39 6.43
CA ALA A 156 -9.07 13.50 7.57
C ALA A 156 -10.37 12.84 8.05
N ASP A 157 -11.45 13.59 8.14
CA ASP A 157 -12.76 13.04 8.50
C ASP A 157 -13.22 11.99 7.48
N PHE A 158 -13.13 12.31 6.19
CA PHE A 158 -13.42 11.35 5.12
C PHE A 158 -12.55 10.09 5.25
N TRP A 159 -11.22 10.26 5.39
CA TRP A 159 -10.27 9.16 5.49
C TRP A 159 -10.57 8.25 6.68
N ASN A 160 -10.79 8.87 7.88
CA ASN A 160 -11.07 8.13 9.11
C ASN A 160 -12.36 7.30 9.02
N HIS A 161 -13.38 7.79 8.32
CA HIS A 161 -14.62 7.05 8.11
C HIS A 161 -14.52 5.96 7.06
N THR A 162 -13.62 6.11 6.09
CA THR A 162 -13.58 5.24 4.91
C THR A 162 -12.44 4.22 4.97
N PHE A 163 -11.24 4.64 5.42
CA PHE A 163 -10.00 3.84 5.30
C PHE A 163 -9.31 3.59 6.64
N GLY A 164 -9.72 4.22 7.72
CA GLY A 164 -9.13 4.07 9.04
C GLY A 164 -8.29 5.27 9.48
N ASP A 165 -7.29 5.09 10.33
CA ASP A 165 -6.58 6.18 10.99
C ASP A 165 -5.75 7.04 10.01
N PHE A 166 -6.24 8.26 9.71
CA PHE A 166 -5.53 9.24 8.90
C PHE A 166 -4.17 9.64 9.49
N LYS A 167 -4.01 9.65 10.81
CA LYS A 167 -2.75 10.05 11.44
C LYS A 167 -1.59 9.17 11.01
N ALA A 168 -1.84 7.87 10.82
CA ALA A 168 -0.83 6.94 10.32
C ALA A 168 -0.39 7.33 8.89
N TYR A 169 -1.35 7.62 8.01
CA TYR A 169 -1.08 7.93 6.60
C TYR A 169 -0.73 9.40 6.33
N ARG A 170 -0.94 10.27 7.31
CA ARG A 170 -0.69 11.71 7.16
C ARG A 170 0.70 12.02 6.57
N PRO A 171 1.80 11.37 7.00
CA PRO A 171 3.12 11.61 6.46
C PRO A 171 3.18 11.51 4.94
N ILE A 172 2.75 10.39 4.38
CA ILE A 172 2.84 10.14 2.93
C ILE A 172 1.85 10.99 2.13
N ILE A 173 0.66 11.24 2.67
CA ILE A 173 -0.37 12.05 2.01
C ILE A 173 0.04 13.52 1.95
N GLU A 174 0.58 14.07 3.04
CA GLU A 174 1.08 15.45 3.07
C GLU A 174 2.32 15.64 2.21
N GLU A 175 3.19 14.63 2.13
CA GLU A 175 4.31 14.63 1.20
C GLU A 175 3.83 14.74 -0.25
N ALA A 176 2.87 13.88 -0.63
CA ALA A 176 2.27 13.92 -1.97
C ALA A 176 1.63 15.28 -2.27
N LYS A 177 0.92 15.88 -1.29
CA LYS A 177 0.30 17.19 -1.44
C LYS A 177 1.33 18.31 -1.61
N ARG A 178 2.38 18.31 -0.80
CA ARG A 178 3.44 19.32 -0.85
C ARG A 178 4.15 19.34 -2.21
N ASP A 179 4.45 18.16 -2.74
CA ASP A 179 5.19 18.00 -3.99
C ASP A 179 4.25 17.92 -5.20
N HIS A 180 2.95 18.21 -5.01
CA HIS A 180 1.90 18.17 -6.05
C HIS A 180 1.81 16.83 -6.78
N ILE A 181 2.15 15.73 -6.11
CA ILE A 181 2.08 14.37 -6.65
C ILE A 181 0.63 13.90 -6.58
N ARG A 182 0.07 13.55 -7.73
CA ARG A 182 -1.29 13.02 -7.78
C ARG A 182 -1.39 11.66 -7.09
N ILE A 183 -2.36 11.50 -6.21
CA ILE A 183 -2.69 10.22 -5.60
C ILE A 183 -3.68 9.47 -6.47
N ILE A 184 -3.41 8.20 -6.76
CA ILE A 184 -4.24 7.33 -7.57
C ILE A 184 -4.85 6.23 -6.69
N ALA A 185 -6.16 6.18 -6.67
CA ALA A 185 -6.90 5.07 -6.08
C ALA A 185 -6.68 3.80 -6.91
N LEU A 186 -6.12 2.75 -6.32
CA LEU A 186 -5.77 1.54 -7.05
C LEU A 186 -6.84 0.46 -6.96
N ASN A 187 -7.62 0.44 -5.88
CA ASN A 187 -8.45 -0.69 -5.54
C ASN A 187 -9.84 -0.65 -6.21
N VAL A 188 -10.54 -1.75 -6.11
CA VAL A 188 -11.96 -1.89 -6.43
C VAL A 188 -12.79 -1.72 -5.16
N PRO A 189 -14.03 -1.18 -5.23
CA PRO A 189 -14.91 -1.15 -4.08
C PRO A 189 -15.08 -2.54 -3.46
N GLN A 190 -14.91 -2.63 -2.14
CA GLN A 190 -14.91 -3.88 -1.41
C GLN A 190 -16.20 -4.70 -1.63
N ALA A 191 -17.36 -4.04 -1.71
CA ALA A 191 -18.64 -4.72 -1.96
C ALA A 191 -18.65 -5.48 -3.30
N ILE A 192 -17.98 -4.93 -4.33
CA ILE A 192 -17.88 -5.55 -5.66
C ILE A 192 -16.93 -6.74 -5.62
N GLU A 193 -15.77 -6.57 -4.96
CA GLU A 193 -14.81 -7.64 -4.76
C GLU A 193 -15.45 -8.81 -4.00
N HIS A 194 -16.09 -8.53 -2.86
CA HIS A 194 -16.74 -9.52 -2.02
C HIS A 194 -17.85 -10.30 -2.79
N LYS A 195 -18.72 -9.57 -3.52
CA LYS A 195 -19.75 -10.19 -4.38
C LYS A 195 -19.11 -11.12 -5.41
N ALA A 196 -18.04 -10.68 -6.07
CA ALA A 196 -17.33 -11.49 -7.04
C ALA A 196 -16.66 -12.72 -6.43
N ALA A 197 -16.05 -12.58 -5.25
CA ALA A 197 -15.38 -13.67 -4.54
C ALA A 197 -16.36 -14.73 -4.05
N GLN A 198 -17.56 -14.33 -3.61
CA GLN A 198 -18.57 -15.26 -3.12
C GLN A 198 -19.43 -15.89 -4.21
N GLN A 199 -19.82 -15.11 -5.22
CA GLN A 199 -20.84 -15.49 -6.20
C GLN A 199 -20.27 -15.64 -7.63
N GLY A 200 -18.98 -15.37 -7.82
CA GLY A 200 -18.31 -15.39 -9.12
C GLY A 200 -18.48 -14.09 -9.92
N LEU A 201 -17.61 -13.89 -10.91
CA LEU A 201 -17.62 -12.69 -11.75
C LEU A 201 -18.89 -12.51 -12.56
N SER A 202 -19.64 -13.58 -12.83
CA SER A 202 -20.93 -13.56 -13.54
C SER A 202 -22.07 -12.94 -12.74
N SER A 203 -21.91 -12.80 -11.42
CA SER A 203 -22.89 -12.13 -10.55
C SER A 203 -22.85 -10.61 -10.66
N LEU A 204 -21.76 -10.06 -11.20
CA LEU A 204 -21.56 -8.62 -11.31
C LEU A 204 -22.40 -8.03 -12.43
N THR A 205 -22.98 -6.86 -12.18
CA THR A 205 -23.58 -6.04 -13.24
C THR A 205 -22.51 -5.58 -14.25
N PRO A 206 -22.89 -5.17 -15.48
CA PRO A 206 -21.91 -4.62 -16.43
C PRO A 206 -21.12 -3.45 -15.88
N GLN A 207 -21.72 -2.58 -15.07
CA GLN A 207 -21.07 -1.42 -14.42
C GLN A 207 -20.06 -1.86 -13.38
N GLU A 208 -20.42 -2.77 -12.48
CA GLU A 208 -19.49 -3.36 -11.49
C GLU A 208 -18.34 -4.09 -12.19
N ARG A 209 -18.66 -4.88 -13.22
CA ARG A 209 -17.66 -5.65 -13.96
C ARG A 209 -16.64 -4.76 -14.70
N ALA A 210 -17.05 -3.56 -15.13
CA ALA A 210 -16.19 -2.58 -15.80
C ALA A 210 -15.12 -1.98 -14.86
N LEU A 211 -15.31 -2.03 -13.54
CA LEU A 211 -14.32 -1.60 -12.54
C LEU A 211 -13.19 -2.61 -12.33
N LEU A 212 -13.36 -3.84 -12.80
CA LEU A 212 -12.37 -4.90 -12.72
C LEU A 212 -11.62 -5.06 -14.05
N PRO A 213 -10.38 -5.56 -14.04
CA PRO A 213 -9.69 -5.89 -15.28
C PRO A 213 -10.44 -6.97 -16.06
N ARG A 214 -10.32 -6.95 -17.40
CA ARG A 214 -11.00 -7.93 -18.28
C ARG A 214 -10.67 -9.37 -17.92
N LYS A 215 -9.44 -9.62 -17.47
CA LYS A 215 -8.95 -10.94 -17.04
C LYS A 215 -8.36 -10.84 -15.65
N ILE A 216 -8.85 -11.67 -14.75
CA ILE A 216 -8.24 -11.92 -13.43
C ILE A 216 -7.20 -13.01 -13.64
N GLY A 217 -5.94 -12.69 -13.37
CA GLY A 217 -4.82 -13.63 -13.54
C GLY A 217 -4.67 -14.56 -12.36
N GLU A 218 -4.06 -15.71 -12.59
CA GLU A 218 -3.72 -16.66 -11.54
C GLU A 218 -2.46 -16.22 -10.78
N ILE A 219 -2.38 -16.60 -9.51
CA ILE A 219 -1.16 -16.46 -8.70
C ILE A 219 -0.19 -17.56 -9.16
N LYS A 220 0.94 -17.17 -9.75
CA LYS A 220 1.96 -18.10 -10.26
C LYS A 220 3.20 -18.15 -9.40
N ASN A 221 3.46 -17.11 -8.60
CA ASN A 221 4.61 -17.09 -7.70
C ASN A 221 4.41 -18.10 -6.56
N PRO A 222 5.21 -19.18 -6.49
CA PRO A 222 4.96 -20.27 -5.53
C PRO A 222 5.19 -19.85 -4.07
N ARG A 223 6.15 -18.94 -3.80
CA ARG A 223 6.39 -18.44 -2.44
C ARG A 223 5.25 -17.54 -1.98
N TYR A 224 4.79 -16.65 -2.84
CA TYR A 224 3.65 -15.79 -2.56
C TYR A 224 2.37 -16.62 -2.32
N TYR A 225 2.11 -17.62 -3.17
CA TYR A 225 0.99 -18.53 -2.99
C TYR A 225 1.06 -19.30 -1.67
N ALA A 226 2.24 -19.83 -1.33
CA ALA A 226 2.47 -20.53 -0.06
C ALA A 226 2.26 -19.60 1.14
N MET A 227 2.74 -18.35 1.06
CA MET A 227 2.52 -17.35 2.10
C MET A 227 1.03 -17.12 2.32
N LEU A 228 0.25 -16.85 1.27
CA LEU A 228 -1.20 -16.63 1.37
C LEU A 228 -1.90 -17.84 2.01
N LYS A 229 -1.58 -19.05 1.58
CA LYS A 229 -2.17 -20.27 2.17
C LYS A 229 -1.81 -20.45 3.64
N ASN A 230 -0.56 -20.16 4.00
CA ASN A 230 -0.10 -20.34 5.37
C ASN A 230 -0.66 -19.28 6.32
N SER A 231 -0.98 -18.08 5.81
CA SER A 231 -1.58 -17.00 6.61
C SER A 231 -2.97 -17.37 7.17
N PHE A 232 -3.67 -18.28 6.49
CA PHE A 232 -5.01 -18.74 6.84
C PHE A 232 -5.14 -20.26 6.77
N SER A 233 -4.14 -20.97 7.28
CA SER A 233 -4.07 -22.43 7.22
C SER A 233 -5.30 -23.14 7.81
N ASP A 234 -6.02 -22.46 8.71
CA ASP A 234 -7.17 -23.01 9.43
C ASP A 234 -8.50 -22.81 8.69
N LEU A 235 -8.48 -22.11 7.54
CA LEU A 235 -9.70 -21.95 6.75
C LEU A 235 -10.14 -23.27 6.09
N PRO A 236 -11.44 -23.56 6.09
CA PRO A 236 -12.01 -24.64 5.30
C PRO A 236 -11.64 -24.50 3.79
N PRO A 237 -11.51 -25.61 3.03
CA PRO A 237 -11.07 -25.56 1.64
C PRO A 237 -11.85 -24.59 0.74
N GLU A 238 -13.16 -24.50 0.90
CA GLU A 238 -14.00 -23.60 0.09
C GLU A 238 -13.82 -22.12 0.48
N GLU A 239 -13.57 -21.85 1.75
CA GLU A 239 -13.23 -20.49 2.22
C GLU A 239 -11.84 -20.09 1.76
N MET A 240 -10.88 -20.99 1.79
CA MET A 240 -9.55 -20.78 1.24
C MET A 240 -9.60 -20.43 -0.26
N LYS A 241 -10.43 -21.10 -1.04
CA LYS A 241 -10.62 -20.77 -2.47
C LYS A 241 -11.18 -19.36 -2.65
N ARG A 242 -12.20 -18.99 -1.87
CA ARG A 242 -12.77 -17.63 -1.89
C ARG A 242 -11.74 -16.58 -1.52
N TYR A 243 -10.98 -16.81 -0.44
CA TYR A 243 -9.91 -15.92 -0.01
C TYR A 243 -8.84 -15.73 -1.10
N LEU A 244 -8.33 -16.81 -1.69
CA LEU A 244 -7.35 -16.71 -2.76
C LEU A 244 -7.91 -16.00 -3.99
N PHE A 245 -9.17 -16.19 -4.31
CA PHE A 245 -9.81 -15.50 -5.42
C PHE A 245 -10.04 -14.01 -5.11
N SER A 246 -10.39 -13.66 -3.88
CA SER A 246 -10.44 -12.31 -3.35
C SER A 246 -9.09 -11.59 -3.54
N MET A 247 -8.01 -12.21 -3.10
CA MET A 247 -6.65 -11.69 -3.27
C MET A 247 -6.29 -11.52 -4.76
N GLN A 248 -6.73 -12.41 -5.64
CA GLN A 248 -6.54 -12.25 -7.09
C GLN A 248 -7.29 -11.03 -7.63
N ILE A 249 -8.55 -10.83 -7.24
CA ILE A 249 -9.36 -9.68 -7.67
C ILE A 249 -8.69 -8.38 -7.26
N TRP A 250 -8.30 -8.23 -6.00
CA TRP A 250 -7.61 -7.03 -5.50
C TRP A 250 -6.30 -6.78 -6.24
N ASN A 251 -5.40 -7.76 -6.23
CA ASN A 251 -4.08 -7.63 -6.85
C ASN A 251 -4.15 -7.30 -8.34
N GLU A 252 -5.04 -7.96 -9.07
CA GLU A 252 -5.20 -7.78 -10.51
C GLU A 252 -5.83 -6.41 -10.85
N THR A 253 -6.74 -5.92 -9.99
CA THR A 253 -7.32 -4.58 -10.15
C THR A 253 -6.28 -3.51 -9.90
N MET A 254 -5.56 -3.59 -8.79
CA MET A 254 -4.48 -2.65 -8.47
C MET A 254 -3.38 -2.69 -9.54
N ALA A 255 -2.94 -3.86 -9.95
CA ALA A 255 -1.96 -4.01 -11.03
C ALA A 255 -2.44 -3.39 -12.36
N SER A 256 -3.72 -3.56 -12.70
CA SER A 256 -4.31 -2.95 -13.91
C SER A 256 -4.27 -1.41 -13.85
N ASN A 257 -4.54 -0.84 -12.68
CA ASN A 257 -4.50 0.60 -12.47
C ASN A 257 -3.05 1.14 -12.52
N VAL A 258 -2.08 0.43 -11.95
CA VAL A 258 -0.64 0.76 -12.10
C VAL A 258 -0.24 0.73 -13.58
N VAL A 259 -0.61 -0.32 -14.30
CA VAL A 259 -0.33 -0.45 -15.75
C VAL A 259 -0.94 0.71 -16.54
N ARG A 260 -2.14 1.14 -16.18
CA ARG A 260 -2.78 2.31 -16.81
C ARG A 260 -1.94 3.56 -16.63
N GLN A 261 -1.41 3.82 -15.43
CA GLN A 261 -0.54 4.97 -15.16
C GLN A 261 0.76 4.87 -15.95
N ARG A 262 1.40 3.71 -16.01
CA ARG A 262 2.61 3.50 -16.82
C ARG A 262 2.38 3.76 -18.30
N ARG A 263 1.26 3.31 -18.85
CA ARG A 263 0.89 3.58 -20.26
C ARG A 263 0.63 5.06 -20.56
N LEU A 264 0.26 5.83 -19.54
CA LEU A 264 0.18 7.30 -19.63
C LEU A 264 1.55 7.98 -19.51
N GLY A 265 2.64 7.21 -19.32
CA GLY A 265 4.00 7.70 -19.18
C GLY A 265 4.35 8.19 -17.76
N ASN A 266 3.54 7.89 -16.76
CA ASN A 266 3.80 8.25 -15.36
C ASN A 266 4.73 7.23 -14.71
N SER A 267 5.71 7.67 -13.90
CA SER A 267 6.35 6.80 -12.92
C SER A 267 5.38 6.58 -11.75
N VAL A 268 5.43 5.40 -11.12
CA VAL A 268 4.45 5.04 -10.10
C VAL A 268 5.15 4.56 -8.84
N MET A 269 4.91 5.21 -7.72
CA MET A 269 5.14 4.62 -6.42
C MET A 269 3.84 4.02 -5.93
N VAL A 270 3.87 2.76 -5.47
CA VAL A 270 2.72 2.03 -4.93
C VAL A 270 2.95 1.80 -3.45
N ILE A 271 2.00 2.20 -2.60
CA ILE A 271 1.97 1.78 -1.21
C ILE A 271 0.87 0.75 -1.01
N ALA A 272 1.22 -0.35 -0.38
CA ALA A 272 0.30 -1.46 -0.15
C ALA A 272 0.75 -2.31 1.03
N GLY A 273 -0.21 -2.93 1.69
CA GLY A 273 0.04 -3.93 2.72
C GLY A 273 0.91 -5.09 2.20
N LEU A 274 1.71 -5.66 3.07
CA LEU A 274 2.66 -6.75 2.76
C LEU A 274 2.00 -7.88 1.97
N GLY A 275 0.74 -8.21 2.28
CA GLY A 275 -0.02 -9.26 1.61
C GLY A 275 -0.19 -9.08 0.10
N HIS A 276 0.08 -7.89 -0.44
CA HIS A 276 -0.11 -7.56 -1.85
C HIS A 276 1.18 -7.47 -2.66
N ILE A 277 2.36 -7.51 -2.02
CA ILE A 277 3.63 -7.26 -2.72
C ILE A 277 4.79 -8.20 -2.36
N LEU A 278 4.71 -8.93 -1.23
CA LEU A 278 5.80 -9.82 -0.80
C LEU A 278 6.22 -10.79 -1.89
N TYR A 279 7.51 -11.12 -1.93
CA TYR A 279 8.13 -12.01 -2.92
C TYR A 279 8.02 -11.54 -4.37
N GLY A 280 7.65 -10.28 -4.61
CA GLY A 280 7.30 -9.79 -5.94
C GLY A 280 6.03 -10.43 -6.51
N GLY A 281 5.19 -11.02 -5.64
CA GLY A 281 3.87 -11.57 -5.98
C GLY A 281 2.78 -10.48 -5.98
N GLY A 282 1.54 -10.88 -6.09
CA GLY A 282 0.41 -9.95 -6.03
C GLY A 282 0.45 -8.85 -7.09
N ILE A 283 0.47 -7.58 -6.66
CA ILE A 283 0.49 -6.42 -7.56
C ILE A 283 1.71 -6.45 -8.50
N PRO A 284 2.97 -6.63 -8.02
CA PRO A 284 4.14 -6.73 -8.89
C PRO A 284 4.02 -7.82 -9.96
N GLU A 285 3.54 -9.01 -9.60
CA GLU A 285 3.33 -10.12 -10.55
C GLU A 285 2.28 -9.75 -11.61
N GLY A 286 1.18 -9.13 -11.19
CA GLY A 286 0.11 -8.68 -12.07
C GLY A 286 0.58 -7.62 -13.08
N VAL A 287 1.42 -6.67 -12.64
CA VAL A 287 2.03 -5.65 -13.49
C VAL A 287 3.03 -6.28 -14.46
N LYS A 288 3.95 -7.13 -13.98
CA LYS A 288 4.97 -7.80 -14.81
C LYS A 288 4.33 -8.65 -15.93
N ARG A 289 3.17 -9.23 -15.67
CA ARG A 289 2.41 -9.99 -16.66
C ARG A 289 1.90 -9.11 -17.81
N ARG A 290 1.61 -7.83 -17.56
CA ARG A 290 1.02 -6.87 -18.51
C ARG A 290 2.05 -5.95 -19.17
N LEU A 291 3.14 -5.67 -18.47
CA LEU A 291 4.24 -4.82 -18.92
C LEU A 291 5.55 -5.57 -18.74
N LYS A 292 6.11 -6.02 -19.86
CA LYS A 292 7.43 -6.68 -19.87
C LYS A 292 8.54 -5.64 -19.94
N GLY A 293 9.61 -5.86 -19.18
CA GLY A 293 10.81 -5.02 -19.25
C GLY A 293 10.74 -3.72 -18.44
N GLU A 294 9.68 -3.50 -17.65
CA GLU A 294 9.62 -2.35 -16.75
C GLU A 294 10.60 -2.50 -15.59
N SER A 295 11.35 -1.43 -15.34
CA SER A 295 12.22 -1.34 -14.17
C SER A 295 11.37 -1.16 -12.92
N SER A 296 11.45 -2.11 -11.99
CA SER A 296 10.68 -2.06 -10.75
C SER A 296 11.40 -2.71 -9.59
N ALA A 297 11.09 -2.27 -8.38
CA ALA A 297 11.58 -2.89 -7.14
C ALA A 297 10.52 -2.90 -6.04
N VAL A 298 10.60 -3.89 -5.17
CA VAL A 298 9.88 -3.96 -3.89
C VAL A 298 10.82 -3.52 -2.78
N ILE A 299 10.36 -2.57 -1.97
CA ILE A 299 11.08 -2.02 -0.81
C ILE A 299 10.24 -2.25 0.43
N LEU A 300 10.86 -2.73 1.50
CA LEU A 300 10.20 -2.93 2.77
C LEU A 300 10.91 -2.19 3.91
N PRO A 301 10.19 -1.45 4.77
CA PRO A 301 10.64 -1.20 6.12
C PRO A 301 10.90 -2.53 6.83
N PHE A 302 12.00 -2.65 7.58
CA PHE A 302 12.38 -3.92 8.20
C PHE A 302 12.98 -3.69 9.59
N PRO A 303 12.47 -4.34 10.63
CA PRO A 303 11.38 -5.33 10.60
C PRO A 303 10.01 -4.68 10.30
N PRO A 304 9.08 -5.42 9.68
CA PRO A 304 7.82 -4.86 9.21
C PRO A 304 6.81 -4.54 10.33
N ASP A 305 7.05 -5.04 11.53
CA ASP A 305 6.26 -4.76 12.73
C ASP A 305 6.71 -3.48 13.46
N GLY A 306 7.76 -2.82 12.95
CA GLY A 306 8.34 -1.64 13.57
C GLY A 306 9.07 -1.92 14.89
N ASP A 307 9.30 -3.19 15.24
CA ASP A 307 10.07 -3.58 16.44
C ASP A 307 11.56 -3.28 16.24
N LEU A 308 12.01 -2.17 16.82
CA LEU A 308 13.35 -1.65 16.64
C LEU A 308 14.39 -2.61 17.23
N GLN A 309 15.27 -3.10 16.38
CA GLN A 309 16.34 -4.03 16.71
C GLN A 309 17.70 -3.44 16.35
N SER A 310 18.79 -4.04 16.88
CA SER A 310 20.12 -3.63 16.44
C SER A 310 20.32 -3.96 14.95
N GLU A 311 21.04 -3.09 14.23
CA GLU A 311 21.44 -3.30 12.83
C GLU A 311 22.02 -4.69 12.61
N LYS A 312 22.93 -5.13 13.49
CA LYS A 312 23.58 -6.44 13.44
C LYS A 312 22.54 -7.58 13.45
N THR A 313 21.51 -7.47 14.29
CA THR A 313 20.44 -8.47 14.39
C THR A 313 19.61 -8.52 13.11
N LEU A 314 19.27 -7.36 12.56
CA LEU A 314 18.51 -7.27 11.31
C LEU A 314 19.31 -7.86 10.13
N LEU A 315 20.59 -7.50 10.00
CA LEU A 315 21.47 -8.02 8.97
C LEU A 315 21.68 -9.54 9.09
N GLN A 316 21.81 -10.07 10.32
CA GLN A 316 21.91 -11.50 10.54
C GLN A 316 20.66 -12.25 10.04
N LYS A 317 19.47 -11.68 10.23
CA LYS A 317 18.22 -12.26 9.69
C LYS A 317 18.25 -12.29 8.17
N LEU A 318 18.61 -11.18 7.50
CA LEU A 318 18.59 -11.07 6.04
C LEU A 318 19.70 -11.89 5.37
N LEU A 319 20.85 -12.04 6.02
CA LEU A 319 22.00 -12.78 5.49
C LEU A 319 21.98 -14.29 5.84
N ALA A 320 21.07 -14.73 6.71
CA ALA A 320 20.99 -16.13 7.09
C ALA A 320 20.73 -17.04 5.86
N PRO A 321 21.50 -18.12 5.65
CA PRO A 321 21.42 -18.93 4.40
C PRO A 321 20.04 -19.52 4.09
N LYS A 322 19.19 -19.66 5.11
CA LYS A 322 17.83 -20.21 4.99
C LYS A 322 16.76 -19.18 5.34
N SER A 323 17.12 -17.90 5.41
CA SER A 323 16.15 -16.85 5.68
C SER A 323 15.16 -16.73 4.54
N ASP A 324 13.88 -16.86 4.87
CA ASP A 324 12.79 -16.59 3.92
C ASP A 324 12.59 -15.08 3.75
N GLU A 325 12.86 -14.33 4.82
CA GLU A 325 12.77 -12.86 4.87
C GLU A 325 13.61 -12.19 3.79
N ALA A 326 14.81 -12.72 3.51
CA ALA A 326 15.68 -12.20 2.46
C ALA A 326 15.04 -12.23 1.05
N HIS A 327 13.96 -12.99 0.87
CA HIS A 327 13.25 -13.08 -0.41
C HIS A 327 12.00 -12.21 -0.49
N TRP A 328 11.61 -11.52 0.59
CA TRP A 328 10.37 -10.73 0.64
C TRP A 328 10.42 -9.52 -0.29
N ALA A 329 11.61 -8.89 -0.44
CA ALA A 329 11.77 -7.65 -1.20
C ALA A 329 13.12 -7.60 -1.92
N ASP A 330 13.32 -6.56 -2.73
CA ASP A 330 14.58 -6.25 -3.39
C ASP A 330 15.48 -5.39 -2.51
N PHE A 331 14.85 -4.48 -1.71
CA PHE A 331 15.52 -3.64 -0.74
C PHE A 331 14.80 -3.66 0.60
N PHE A 332 15.58 -3.56 1.66
CA PHE A 332 15.09 -3.46 3.03
C PHE A 332 15.60 -2.16 3.65
N TRP A 333 14.67 -1.32 4.05
CA TRP A 333 14.97 -0.14 4.83
C TRP A 333 15.05 -0.54 6.30
N LEU A 334 16.26 -0.64 6.83
CA LEU A 334 16.46 -1.10 8.20
C LEU A 334 16.03 -0.04 9.20
N LEU A 335 15.28 -0.46 10.19
CA LEU A 335 14.76 0.33 11.29
C LEU A 335 15.52 -0.04 12.58
N PRO A 336 16.77 0.41 12.74
CA PRO A 336 17.54 0.11 13.95
C PRO A 336 16.96 0.88 15.16
N SER A 337 17.11 0.31 16.35
CA SER A 337 16.85 1.06 17.58
C SER A 337 17.73 2.30 17.60
N ALA A 338 17.19 3.44 17.99
CA ALA A 338 18.01 4.59 18.30
C ALA A 338 19.09 4.14 19.32
N ALA A 339 20.35 4.37 19.00
CA ALA A 339 21.41 4.14 19.97
C ALA A 339 21.09 4.99 21.21
N GLN A 340 20.87 4.30 22.36
CA GLN A 340 20.68 4.93 23.66
C GLN A 340 21.92 5.68 24.05
#